data_fc2aadfdd01121fe95b076f9ac096552
#
_entry.id   fc2aadfdd01121fe95b076f9ac096552
#
_cell.length_a   1.000
_cell.length_b   1.000
_cell.length_c   1.000
_cell.angle_alpha   90.00
_cell.angle_beta   90.00
_cell.angle_gamma   90.00
#
_symmetry.space_group_name_H-M   'P 1'
#
loop_
_entity.id
_entity.type
_entity.pdbx_description
1 polymer ?
#
loop_
_entity_poly.entity_id
_entity_poly.type
_entity_poly.pdbx_seq_one_letter_code
_entity_poly.pdbx_strand_id
1 'polypeptide(L)'
;MLNKSLLTPTTSEIVTQAFVNFCCEVYKMNHDGFHGYKHWMRVLHNGRLLAKAEGASMKVVELFCLLHDTQRKNENVDPEHGHRAAEFACTQNGIWFDVNNDEMQLLYEALSYHSDGYTEGDITVQVCWDADRLDLGRVGIKPSPSRLCTITSKSPAVLDAAYQRSVNFIPY
;
A
#
# COMPACT_ATOMS: atom_id res chain seq x y z
N MET A 1 15.27 -14.39 -10.31
CA MET A 1 16.16 -13.32 -9.83
C MET A 1 15.55 -12.00 -10.28
N LEU A 2 15.08 -11.18 -9.33
CA LEU A 2 14.60 -9.83 -9.63
C LEU A 2 15.75 -9.03 -10.25
N ASN A 3 15.50 -8.46 -11.42
CA ASN A 3 16.47 -7.64 -12.12
C ASN A 3 16.78 -6.41 -11.27
N LYS A 4 17.96 -6.38 -10.62
CA LYS A 4 18.36 -5.39 -9.59
C LYS A 4 18.43 -3.94 -10.08
N SER A 5 18.13 -3.66 -11.35
CA SER A 5 18.36 -2.32 -11.93
C SER A 5 17.13 -1.40 -11.96
N LEU A 6 15.97 -1.85 -11.55
CA LEU A 6 14.75 -1.12 -11.93
C LEU A 6 14.03 -0.34 -10.82
N LEU A 7 14.23 -0.59 -9.55
CA LEU A 7 13.40 0.08 -8.54
C LEU A 7 13.98 -0.04 -7.11
N THR A 8 14.93 0.79 -6.74
CA THR A 8 15.17 1.03 -5.32
C THR A 8 14.22 2.14 -4.85
N PRO A 9 13.25 1.85 -3.97
CA PRO A 9 12.46 2.91 -3.36
C PRO A 9 13.38 3.86 -2.59
N THR A 10 13.02 5.14 -2.53
CA THR A 10 13.69 6.05 -1.60
C THR A 10 13.60 5.46 -0.21
N THR A 11 14.74 5.12 0.38
CA THR A 11 14.80 4.49 1.70
C THR A 11 14.30 5.43 2.78
N SER A 12 13.71 4.88 3.82
CA SER A 12 13.33 5.55 5.06
C SER A 12 13.72 4.66 6.24
N GLU A 13 13.36 5.05 7.45
CA GLU A 13 13.52 4.19 8.62
C GLU A 13 12.78 2.85 8.46
N ILE A 14 11.60 2.88 7.83
CA ILE A 14 10.75 1.70 7.58
C ILE A 14 11.14 1.01 6.27
N VAL A 15 11.24 1.77 5.19
CA VAL A 15 11.50 1.22 3.85
C VAL A 15 12.99 0.96 3.68
N THR A 16 13.50 -0.07 4.34
CA THR A 16 14.86 -0.56 4.15
C THR A 16 14.91 -1.62 3.05
N GLN A 17 16.05 -1.76 2.38
CA GLN A 17 16.20 -2.80 1.35
C GLN A 17 15.99 -4.20 1.93
N ALA A 18 16.42 -4.44 3.18
CA ALA A 18 16.25 -5.71 3.87
C ALA A 18 14.77 -6.04 4.07
N PHE A 19 13.97 -5.07 4.54
CA PHE A 19 12.54 -5.27 4.76
C PHE A 19 11.76 -5.45 3.44
N VAL A 20 12.10 -4.68 2.41
CA VAL A 20 11.51 -4.88 1.07
C VAL A 20 11.82 -6.27 0.52
N ASN A 21 13.07 -6.74 0.66
CA ASN A 21 13.44 -8.09 0.24
C ASN A 21 12.65 -9.16 1.01
N PHE A 22 12.49 -8.98 2.33
CA PHE A 22 11.69 -9.86 3.15
C PHE A 22 10.22 -9.91 2.69
N CYS A 23 9.60 -8.76 2.45
CA CYS A 23 8.23 -8.71 1.90
C CYS A 23 8.12 -9.45 0.55
N CYS A 24 9.13 -9.32 -0.32
CA CYS A 24 9.19 -10.08 -1.56
C CYS A 24 9.35 -11.60 -1.32
N GLU A 25 10.12 -12.03 -0.34
CA GLU A 25 10.32 -13.46 -0.04
C GLU A 25 9.05 -14.12 0.51
N VAL A 26 8.27 -13.41 1.31
CA VAL A 26 7.01 -13.94 1.88
C VAL A 26 5.87 -13.94 0.88
N TYR A 27 5.89 -13.05 -0.11
CA TYR A 27 4.89 -13.01 -1.18
C TYR A 27 5.07 -14.22 -2.11
N LYS A 28 4.02 -15.05 -2.22
CA LYS A 28 4.09 -16.34 -2.92
C LYS A 28 3.59 -16.31 -4.37
N MET A 29 3.17 -15.15 -4.83
CA MET A 29 2.61 -14.99 -6.17
C MET A 29 3.62 -14.38 -7.13
N ASN A 30 3.19 -14.08 -8.36
CA ASN A 30 4.04 -13.46 -9.37
C ASN A 30 4.34 -12.00 -8.99
N HIS A 31 5.62 -11.67 -8.78
CA HIS A 31 6.06 -10.30 -8.46
C HIS A 31 5.79 -9.29 -9.56
N ASP A 32 5.63 -9.73 -10.81
CA ASP A 32 5.22 -8.90 -11.94
C ASP A 32 3.70 -8.92 -12.19
N GLY A 33 2.93 -9.59 -11.33
CA GLY A 33 1.47 -9.61 -11.35
C GLY A 33 0.83 -8.28 -10.90
N PHE A 34 -0.49 -8.23 -10.96
CA PHE A 34 -1.26 -7.02 -10.61
C PHE A 34 -1.08 -6.59 -9.15
N HIS A 35 -0.81 -7.54 -8.25
CA HIS A 35 -0.64 -7.32 -6.81
C HIS A 35 0.83 -7.45 -6.35
N GLY A 36 1.77 -7.46 -7.30
CA GLY A 36 3.19 -7.66 -7.04
C GLY A 36 3.96 -6.36 -6.75
N TYR A 37 5.28 -6.47 -6.73
CA TYR A 37 6.22 -5.44 -6.31
C TYR A 37 6.02 -4.06 -6.97
N LYS A 38 5.74 -4.03 -8.29
CA LYS A 38 5.52 -2.76 -9.02
C LYS A 38 4.29 -2.01 -8.50
N HIS A 39 3.24 -2.75 -8.13
CA HIS A 39 2.06 -2.20 -7.47
C HIS A 39 2.43 -1.60 -6.11
N TRP A 40 3.13 -2.35 -5.26
CA TRP A 40 3.53 -1.84 -3.94
C TRP A 40 4.33 -0.54 -4.02
N MET A 41 5.21 -0.41 -5.01
CA MET A 41 6.00 0.81 -5.21
C MET A 41 5.15 2.02 -5.61
N ARG A 42 4.11 1.84 -6.43
CA ARG A 42 3.17 2.91 -6.78
C ARG A 42 2.28 3.27 -5.59
N VAL A 43 1.83 2.27 -4.83
CA VAL A 43 1.09 2.49 -3.57
C VAL A 43 1.96 3.25 -2.56
N LEU A 44 3.23 2.90 -2.43
CA LEU A 44 4.19 3.61 -1.58
C LEU A 44 4.37 5.08 -2.00
N HIS A 45 4.50 5.34 -3.29
CA HIS A 45 4.58 6.70 -3.82
C HIS A 45 3.30 7.50 -3.49
N ASN A 46 2.13 6.93 -3.76
CA ASN A 46 0.84 7.54 -3.46
C ASN A 46 0.69 7.79 -1.95
N GLY A 47 0.98 6.79 -1.13
CA GLY A 47 0.88 6.86 0.32
C GLY A 47 1.75 7.96 0.92
N ARG A 48 3.01 8.07 0.51
CA ARG A 48 3.93 9.11 0.97
C ARG A 48 3.45 10.52 0.60
N LEU A 49 2.96 10.68 -0.61
CA LEU A 49 2.39 11.95 -1.07
C LEU A 49 1.17 12.35 -0.21
N LEU A 50 0.24 11.43 -0.04
CA LEU A 50 -0.98 11.68 0.74
C LEU A 50 -0.67 11.87 2.23
N ALA A 51 0.18 11.03 2.83
CA ALA A 51 0.54 11.15 4.24
C ALA A 51 1.14 12.52 4.57
N LYS A 52 2.02 13.02 3.70
CA LYS A 52 2.60 14.36 3.85
C LYS A 52 1.57 15.47 3.74
N ALA A 53 0.61 15.34 2.84
CA ALA A 53 -0.41 16.35 2.60
C ALA A 53 -1.49 16.39 3.68
N GLU A 54 -1.90 15.22 4.17
CA GLU A 54 -3.00 15.05 5.14
C GLU A 54 -2.54 14.99 6.60
N GLY A 55 -1.23 14.96 6.87
CA GLY A 55 -0.68 14.85 8.23
C GLY A 55 -0.84 13.47 8.86
N ALA A 56 -0.94 12.42 8.04
CA ALA A 56 -1.05 11.03 8.49
C ALA A 56 0.29 10.46 8.97
N SER A 57 0.26 9.37 9.74
CA SER A 57 1.46 8.66 10.18
C SER A 57 2.22 8.06 9.00
N MET A 58 3.34 8.67 8.62
CA MET A 58 4.19 8.17 7.52
C MET A 58 4.65 6.74 7.77
N LYS A 59 5.00 6.41 9.02
CA LYS A 59 5.44 5.09 9.44
C LYS A 59 4.38 4.02 9.16
N VAL A 60 3.14 4.23 9.61
CA VAL A 60 2.03 3.30 9.40
C VAL A 60 1.69 3.17 7.91
N VAL A 61 1.68 4.28 7.17
CA VAL A 61 1.42 4.28 5.73
C VAL A 61 2.48 3.50 4.95
N GLU A 62 3.76 3.67 5.26
CA GLU A 62 4.84 2.92 4.60
C GLU A 62 4.76 1.42 4.90
N LEU A 63 4.45 1.04 6.13
CA LEU A 63 4.22 -0.37 6.51
C LEU A 63 3.04 -0.96 5.74
N PHE A 64 1.92 -0.25 5.70
CA PHE A 64 0.76 -0.66 4.92
C PHE A 64 1.12 -0.91 3.45
N CYS A 65 1.80 0.02 2.81
CA CYS A 65 2.14 -0.07 1.40
C CYS A 65 2.95 -1.32 1.05
N LEU A 66 3.84 -1.75 1.96
CA LEU A 66 4.67 -2.94 1.75
C LEU A 66 3.96 -4.24 2.13
N LEU A 67 2.99 -4.20 3.05
CA LEU A 67 2.42 -5.41 3.66
C LEU A 67 1.04 -5.81 3.09
N HIS A 68 0.23 -4.86 2.60
CA HIS A 68 -1.21 -5.06 2.36
C HIS A 68 -1.54 -6.28 1.50
N ASP A 69 -0.75 -6.55 0.48
CA ASP A 69 -0.97 -7.66 -0.46
C ASP A 69 -0.01 -8.85 -0.28
N THR A 70 0.93 -8.80 0.70
CA THR A 70 1.93 -9.87 0.88
C THR A 70 1.33 -11.24 1.18
N GLN A 71 0.11 -11.29 1.72
CA GLN A 71 -0.57 -12.52 2.14
C GLN A 71 -1.67 -12.97 1.18
N ARG A 72 -1.69 -12.45 -0.06
CA ARG A 72 -2.60 -12.93 -1.10
C ARG A 72 -2.29 -14.35 -1.53
N LYS A 73 -3.35 -15.10 -1.86
CA LYS A 73 -3.29 -16.48 -2.33
C LYS A 73 -3.61 -16.64 -3.82
N ASN A 74 -4.21 -15.61 -4.43
CA ASN A 74 -4.52 -15.59 -5.85
C ASN A 74 -4.66 -14.14 -6.37
N GLU A 75 -4.63 -13.96 -7.69
CA GLU A 75 -4.78 -12.65 -8.36
C GLU A 75 -6.24 -12.19 -8.49
N ASN A 76 -7.21 -13.06 -8.18
CA ASN A 76 -8.64 -12.79 -8.33
C ASN A 76 -9.27 -12.41 -6.98
N VAL A 77 -10.39 -13.04 -6.65
CA VAL A 77 -11.14 -12.79 -5.40
C VAL A 77 -10.46 -13.51 -4.24
N ASP A 78 -9.98 -12.75 -3.28
CA ASP A 78 -9.35 -13.24 -2.05
C ASP A 78 -9.77 -12.34 -0.87
N PRO A 79 -11.00 -12.49 -0.35
CA PRO A 79 -11.58 -11.56 0.62
C PRO A 79 -10.81 -11.50 1.94
N GLU A 80 -10.11 -12.57 2.31
CA GLU A 80 -9.42 -12.67 3.59
C GLU A 80 -7.95 -12.18 3.54
N HIS A 81 -7.46 -11.72 2.38
CA HIS A 81 -6.03 -11.36 2.27
C HIS A 81 -5.64 -10.20 3.18
N GLY A 82 -6.54 -9.22 3.36
CA GLY A 82 -6.32 -8.08 4.25
C GLY A 82 -6.19 -8.49 5.71
N HIS A 83 -7.10 -9.33 6.20
CA HIS A 83 -7.01 -9.86 7.57
C HIS A 83 -5.75 -10.68 7.78
N ARG A 84 -5.38 -11.54 6.83
CA ARG A 84 -4.12 -12.30 6.92
C ARG A 84 -2.89 -11.39 6.92
N ALA A 85 -2.92 -10.29 6.16
CA ALA A 85 -1.83 -9.30 6.17
C ALA A 85 -1.74 -8.58 7.52
N ALA A 86 -2.88 -8.26 8.15
CA ALA A 86 -2.93 -7.64 9.47
C ALA A 86 -2.38 -8.57 10.57
N GLU A 87 -2.82 -9.83 10.59
CA GLU A 87 -2.29 -10.82 11.52
C GLU A 87 -0.79 -11.06 11.30
N PHE A 88 -0.36 -11.15 10.05
CA PHE A 88 1.05 -11.26 9.71
C PHE A 88 1.84 -10.06 10.22
N ALA A 89 1.37 -8.82 10.02
CA ALA A 89 2.02 -7.62 10.53
C ALA A 89 2.22 -7.67 12.05
N CYS A 90 1.23 -8.14 12.82
CA CYS A 90 1.36 -8.32 14.26
C CYS A 90 2.52 -9.25 14.63
N THR A 91 2.76 -10.32 13.88
CA THR A 91 3.87 -11.25 14.13
C THR A 91 5.23 -10.67 13.75
N GLN A 92 5.29 -9.62 12.95
CA GLN A 92 6.53 -9.00 12.49
C GLN A 92 6.96 -7.80 13.34
N ASN A 93 6.07 -7.28 14.21
CA ASN A 93 6.39 -6.20 15.14
C ASN A 93 7.44 -6.63 16.15
N GLY A 94 8.47 -5.81 16.37
CA GLY A 94 9.65 -6.15 17.17
C GLY A 94 10.68 -7.03 16.45
N ILE A 95 10.45 -7.43 15.18
CA ILE A 95 11.38 -8.22 14.35
C ILE A 95 11.88 -7.42 13.16
N TRP A 96 10.97 -6.89 12.35
CA TRP A 96 11.28 -6.15 11.13
C TRP A 96 11.01 -4.65 11.24
N PHE A 97 10.13 -4.26 12.12
CA PHE A 97 9.80 -2.89 12.44
C PHE A 97 9.35 -2.80 13.91
N ASP A 98 9.24 -1.60 14.44
CA ASP A 98 8.78 -1.36 15.79
C ASP A 98 7.70 -0.27 15.79
N VAL A 99 6.48 -0.64 16.16
CA VAL A 99 5.33 0.25 16.31
C VAL A 99 4.69 0.06 17.69
N ASN A 100 4.20 1.16 18.26
CA ASN A 100 3.44 1.10 19.50
C ASN A 100 2.02 0.57 19.27
N ASN A 101 1.24 0.40 20.34
CA ASN A 101 -0.11 -0.17 20.26
C ASN A 101 -1.06 0.66 19.40
N ASP A 102 -1.00 1.98 19.46
CA ASP A 102 -1.88 2.86 18.69
C ASP A 102 -1.53 2.78 17.19
N GLU A 103 -0.24 2.82 16.86
CA GLU A 103 0.24 2.63 15.49
C GLU A 103 -0.13 1.23 14.94
N MET A 104 -0.02 0.19 15.77
CA MET A 104 -0.40 -1.17 15.38
C MET A 104 -1.90 -1.28 15.15
N GLN A 105 -2.74 -0.63 15.96
CA GLN A 105 -4.18 -0.62 15.76
C GLN A 105 -4.56 0.02 14.43
N LEU A 106 -3.95 1.16 14.10
CA LEU A 106 -4.15 1.83 12.80
C LEU A 106 -3.69 0.95 11.63
N LEU A 107 -2.52 0.32 11.76
CA LEU A 107 -1.99 -0.58 10.73
C LEU A 107 -2.89 -1.80 10.54
N TYR A 108 -3.36 -2.40 11.63
CA TYR A 108 -4.26 -3.56 11.60
C TYR A 108 -5.58 -3.23 10.90
N GLU A 109 -6.20 -2.10 11.25
CA GLU A 109 -7.43 -1.63 10.62
C GLU A 109 -7.22 -1.35 9.13
N ALA A 110 -6.16 -0.61 8.78
CA ALA A 110 -5.83 -0.29 7.40
C ALA A 110 -5.67 -1.56 6.56
N LEU A 111 -4.88 -2.53 7.03
CA LEU A 111 -4.64 -3.80 6.35
C LEU A 111 -5.92 -4.63 6.22
N SER A 112 -6.66 -4.80 7.32
CA SER A 112 -7.83 -5.68 7.35
C SER A 112 -8.91 -5.28 6.35
N TYR A 113 -9.15 -3.97 6.19
CA TYR A 113 -10.31 -3.45 5.48
C TYR A 113 -10.00 -2.70 4.18
N HIS A 114 -8.78 -2.74 3.67
CA HIS A 114 -8.40 -1.94 2.50
C HIS A 114 -9.22 -2.26 1.24
N SER A 115 -9.72 -3.48 1.11
CA SER A 115 -10.52 -3.93 -0.04
C SER A 115 -12.05 -3.80 0.15
N ASP A 116 -12.53 -3.41 1.33
CA ASP A 116 -13.97 -3.44 1.68
C ASP A 116 -14.76 -2.22 1.21
N GLY A 117 -14.05 -1.19 0.72
CA GLY A 117 -14.70 -0.02 0.14
C GLY A 117 -15.15 1.05 1.15
N TYR A 118 -14.74 0.95 2.43
CA TYR A 118 -14.96 2.00 3.42
C TYR A 118 -14.28 3.31 3.02
N THR A 119 -14.87 4.44 3.42
CA THR A 119 -14.36 5.79 3.12
C THR A 119 -14.24 6.67 4.36
N GLU A 120 -14.60 6.15 5.53
CA GLU A 120 -14.52 6.84 6.82
C GLU A 120 -13.64 6.06 7.78
N GLY A 121 -12.86 6.76 8.61
CA GLY A 121 -11.93 6.18 9.58
C GLY A 121 -10.90 7.20 10.03
N ASP A 122 -9.89 6.78 10.77
CA ASP A 122 -8.73 7.63 11.09
C ASP A 122 -8.04 8.11 9.82
N ILE A 123 -7.47 9.32 9.84
CA ILE A 123 -6.84 9.91 8.65
C ILE A 123 -5.69 9.04 8.10
N THR A 124 -4.95 8.35 8.96
CA THR A 124 -3.87 7.45 8.55
C THR A 124 -4.42 6.23 7.80
N VAL A 125 -5.53 5.66 8.29
CA VAL A 125 -6.22 4.53 7.66
C VAL A 125 -6.80 4.95 6.31
N GLN A 126 -7.44 6.13 6.25
CA GLN A 126 -7.96 6.70 5.00
C GLN A 126 -6.87 6.87 3.94
N VAL A 127 -5.70 7.40 4.33
CA VAL A 127 -4.54 7.56 3.45
C VAL A 127 -4.05 6.20 2.92
N CYS A 128 -3.98 5.18 3.76
CA CYS A 128 -3.62 3.83 3.35
C CYS A 128 -4.57 3.29 2.25
N TRP A 129 -5.88 3.39 2.49
CA TRP A 129 -6.88 2.92 1.54
C TRP A 129 -6.85 3.69 0.22
N ASP A 130 -6.68 5.02 0.27
CA ASP A 130 -6.59 5.85 -0.92
C ASP A 130 -5.31 5.59 -1.72
N ALA A 131 -4.19 5.31 -1.04
CA ALA A 131 -2.93 4.99 -1.70
C ALA A 131 -3.05 3.77 -2.63
N ASP A 132 -3.74 2.73 -2.18
CA ASP A 132 -4.03 1.53 -2.98
C ASP A 132 -5.05 1.81 -4.08
N ARG A 133 -6.19 2.46 -3.75
CA ARG A 133 -7.26 2.77 -4.71
C ARG A 133 -6.81 3.66 -5.86
N LEU A 134 -5.87 4.57 -5.62
CA LEU A 134 -5.26 5.39 -6.67
C LEU A 134 -4.49 4.57 -7.71
N ASP A 135 -4.11 3.32 -7.40
CA ASP A 135 -3.43 2.42 -8.34
C ASP A 135 -4.37 1.49 -9.14
N LEU A 136 -5.68 1.64 -9.04
CA LEU A 136 -6.67 0.80 -9.73
C LEU A 136 -6.58 0.85 -11.27
N GLY A 137 -5.90 1.86 -11.84
CA GLY A 137 -5.61 1.91 -13.28
C GLY A 137 -4.84 0.67 -13.78
N ARG A 138 -4.05 0.00 -12.91
CA ARG A 138 -3.34 -1.25 -13.22
C ARG A 138 -4.27 -2.39 -13.66
N VAL A 139 -5.51 -2.37 -13.20
CA VAL A 139 -6.56 -3.34 -13.56
C VAL A 139 -7.65 -2.72 -14.45
N GLY A 140 -7.37 -1.58 -15.09
CA GLY A 140 -8.26 -0.93 -16.05
C GLY A 140 -9.37 -0.08 -15.42
N ILE A 141 -9.32 0.20 -14.12
CA ILE A 141 -10.33 0.97 -13.41
C ILE A 141 -9.79 2.38 -13.12
N LYS A 142 -10.45 3.43 -13.64
CA LYS A 142 -10.14 4.81 -13.25
C LYS A 142 -10.72 5.08 -11.85
N PRO A 143 -9.90 5.49 -10.86
CA PRO A 143 -10.38 5.80 -9.53
C PRO A 143 -11.45 6.90 -9.55
N SER A 144 -12.54 6.70 -8.81
CA SER A 144 -13.62 7.69 -8.67
C SER A 144 -13.47 8.49 -7.37
N PRO A 145 -13.60 9.83 -7.40
CA PRO A 145 -13.57 10.64 -6.18
C PRO A 145 -14.57 10.19 -5.11
N SER A 146 -15.72 9.64 -5.50
CA SER A 146 -16.74 9.14 -4.56
C SER A 146 -16.33 7.87 -3.80
N ARG A 147 -15.25 7.21 -4.23
CA ARG A 147 -14.70 6.00 -3.61
C ARG A 147 -13.40 6.26 -2.84
N LEU A 148 -12.95 7.50 -2.84
CA LEU A 148 -11.77 7.95 -2.11
C LEU A 148 -12.18 8.63 -0.80
N CYS A 149 -11.25 8.69 0.14
CA CYS A 149 -11.48 9.20 1.50
C CYS A 149 -11.04 10.66 1.63
N THR A 150 -9.78 10.96 1.30
CA THR A 150 -9.11 12.22 1.62
C THR A 150 -9.35 13.30 0.58
N ILE A 151 -9.20 14.57 0.99
CA ILE A 151 -9.34 15.72 0.08
C ILE A 151 -8.26 15.70 -0.99
N THR A 152 -7.02 15.38 -0.60
CA THR A 152 -5.88 15.36 -1.51
C THR A 152 -6.04 14.29 -2.59
N SER A 153 -6.47 13.08 -2.24
CA SER A 153 -6.67 11.99 -3.20
C SER A 153 -7.76 12.28 -4.23
N LYS A 154 -8.78 13.06 -3.84
CA LYS A 154 -9.88 13.50 -4.72
C LYS A 154 -9.51 14.62 -5.69
N SER A 155 -8.36 15.26 -5.49
CA SER A 155 -7.88 16.34 -6.36
C SER A 155 -7.66 15.82 -7.80
N PRO A 156 -8.16 16.53 -8.84
CA PRO A 156 -7.98 16.11 -10.24
C PRO A 156 -6.51 15.88 -10.60
N ALA A 157 -5.61 16.73 -10.11
CA ALA A 157 -4.18 16.62 -10.40
C ALA A 157 -3.56 15.33 -9.82
N VAL A 158 -3.94 14.95 -8.60
CA VAL A 158 -3.47 13.72 -7.95
C VAL A 158 -4.06 12.49 -8.63
N LEU A 159 -5.38 12.52 -8.90
CA LEU A 159 -6.07 11.44 -9.60
C LEU A 159 -5.47 11.15 -10.98
N ASP A 160 -5.29 12.20 -11.79
CA ASP A 160 -4.77 12.02 -13.15
C ASP A 160 -3.31 11.56 -13.13
N ALA A 161 -2.47 12.12 -12.25
CA ALA A 161 -1.08 11.70 -12.12
C ALA A 161 -0.96 10.24 -11.64
N ALA A 162 -1.75 9.82 -10.66
CA ALA A 162 -1.77 8.44 -10.16
C ALA A 162 -2.27 7.48 -11.25
N TYR A 163 -3.35 7.83 -11.94
CA TYR A 163 -3.88 7.04 -13.04
C TYR A 163 -2.86 6.84 -14.15
N GLN A 164 -2.17 7.91 -14.58
CA GLN A 164 -1.12 7.80 -15.60
C GLN A 164 0.04 6.89 -15.15
N ARG A 165 0.47 6.96 -13.88
CA ARG A 165 1.48 6.04 -13.35
C ARG A 165 1.00 4.58 -13.41
N SER A 166 -0.24 4.32 -13.03
CA SER A 166 -0.80 2.98 -12.95
C SER A 166 -0.97 2.32 -14.32
N VAL A 167 -1.51 3.04 -15.31
CA VAL A 167 -1.73 2.51 -16.67
C VAL A 167 -0.44 2.36 -17.48
N ASN A 168 0.57 3.19 -17.20
CA ASN A 168 1.86 3.11 -17.86
C ASN A 168 2.87 2.26 -17.07
N PHE A 169 2.44 1.66 -15.95
CA PHE A 169 3.26 0.85 -15.06
C PHE A 169 4.54 1.57 -14.57
N ILE A 170 4.47 2.89 -14.41
CA ILE A 170 5.55 3.72 -13.88
C ILE A 170 5.52 3.59 -12.35
N PRO A 171 6.61 3.18 -11.71
CA PRO A 171 6.60 2.87 -10.26
C PRO A 171 6.54 4.11 -9.37
N TYR A 172 6.98 5.27 -9.84
CA TYR A 172 6.91 6.58 -9.16
C TYR A 172 6.97 7.74 -10.13
#